data_09f7e77c70e41a513a0119bd9ffa664e
#
_entry.id   09f7e77c70e41a513a0119bd9ffa664e
#
_cell.length_a   1.000
_cell.length_b   1.000
_cell.length_c   1.000
_cell.angle_alpha   90.00
_cell.angle_beta   90.00
_cell.angle_gamma   90.00
#
_symmetry.space_group_name_H-M   'P 1'
#
loop_
_entity.id
_entity.type
_entity.pdbx_description
1 polymer ?
#
loop_
_entity_poly.entity_id
_entity_poly.type
_entity_poly.pdbx_seq_one_letter_code
_entity_poly.pdbx_strand_id
1 'polypeptide(L)'
;MKINRFAAVALLCLSAATSWAQERVVYHIDNAPAQGLKGMRNVRNHLDVDPQAKIFVVTHAEGVDLLMEGAKAANGTEYAPLVSALKSRGVVFEICEITLKNRDLKKEQFIQEASFTPSGVVRIAKLQAQGAAYIKP
;
A
#
# COMPACT_ATOMS: atom_id res chain seq x y z
N MET A 1 -56.35 23.35 -41.37
CA MET A 1 -55.30 23.78 -40.45
C MET A 1 -54.57 22.53 -39.99
N LYS A 2 -53.36 22.22 -40.55
CA LYS A 2 -52.62 21.01 -40.27
C LYS A 2 -51.48 21.39 -39.31
N ILE A 3 -51.54 20.85 -38.08
CA ILE A 3 -50.49 21.06 -37.07
C ILE A 3 -49.45 19.96 -37.26
N ASN A 4 -48.28 20.35 -37.76
CA ASN A 4 -47.10 19.47 -37.81
C ASN A 4 -46.46 19.37 -36.41
N ARG A 5 -46.54 18.17 -35.84
CA ARG A 5 -45.81 17.81 -34.61
C ARG A 5 -44.42 17.31 -34.99
N PHE A 6 -43.42 18.20 -34.90
CA PHE A 6 -42.03 17.77 -34.94
C PHE A 6 -41.67 17.19 -33.56
N ALA A 7 -41.50 15.87 -33.51
CA ALA A 7 -40.93 15.17 -32.35
C ALA A 7 -39.41 15.35 -32.38
N ALA A 8 -38.89 16.19 -31.50
CA ALA A 8 -37.45 16.29 -31.26
C ALA A 8 -36.99 15.09 -30.40
N VAL A 9 -36.31 14.14 -31.02
CA VAL A 9 -35.64 13.07 -30.32
C VAL A 9 -34.29 13.60 -29.82
N ALA A 10 -34.24 13.94 -28.54
CA ALA A 10 -32.99 14.29 -27.88
C ALA A 10 -32.18 12.99 -27.61
N LEU A 11 -31.15 12.76 -28.40
CA LEU A 11 -30.16 11.70 -28.17
C LEU A 11 -29.29 12.12 -26.98
N LEU A 12 -29.57 11.59 -25.77
CA LEU A 12 -28.67 11.69 -24.63
C LEU A 12 -27.49 10.74 -24.89
N CYS A 13 -26.36 11.27 -25.37
CA CYS A 13 -25.11 10.58 -25.36
C CYS A 13 -24.63 10.48 -23.89
N LEU A 14 -24.92 9.37 -23.22
CA LEU A 14 -24.25 8.98 -21.97
C LEU A 14 -22.81 8.67 -22.32
N SER A 15 -21.92 9.65 -22.22
CA SER A 15 -20.48 9.42 -22.17
C SER A 15 -20.18 8.72 -20.86
N ALA A 16 -20.09 7.38 -20.88
CA ALA A 16 -19.54 6.60 -19.80
C ALA A 16 -18.06 6.97 -19.68
N ALA A 17 -17.75 7.94 -18.83
CA ALA A 17 -16.38 8.17 -18.40
C ALA A 17 -15.92 6.89 -17.71
N THR A 18 -15.10 6.08 -18.37
CA THR A 18 -14.40 4.96 -17.75
C THR A 18 -13.43 5.56 -16.74
N SER A 19 -13.91 5.78 -15.52
CA SER A 19 -13.06 6.07 -14.38
C SER A 19 -12.20 4.82 -14.17
N TRP A 20 -10.96 4.87 -14.61
CA TRP A 20 -9.99 3.86 -14.25
C TRP A 20 -9.83 3.98 -12.74
N ALA A 21 -10.39 3.01 -12.01
CA ALA A 21 -10.26 2.98 -10.57
C ALA A 21 -8.77 2.91 -10.23
N GLN A 22 -8.30 3.82 -9.36
CA GLN A 22 -6.92 3.85 -8.89
C GLN A 22 -6.53 2.45 -8.39
N GLU A 23 -5.46 1.89 -8.95
CA GLU A 23 -4.96 0.57 -8.53
C GLU A 23 -4.60 0.60 -7.05
N ARG A 24 -5.08 -0.39 -6.31
CA ARG A 24 -4.77 -0.59 -4.90
C ARG A 24 -3.96 -1.87 -4.75
N VAL A 25 -2.87 -1.80 -4.00
CA VAL A 25 -1.95 -2.93 -3.84
C VAL A 25 -1.53 -3.04 -2.39
N VAL A 26 -1.53 -4.27 -1.85
CA VAL A 26 -0.93 -4.57 -0.56
C VAL A 26 0.31 -5.44 -0.76
N TYR A 27 1.45 -4.93 -0.32
CA TYR A 27 2.68 -5.67 -0.16
C TYR A 27 2.74 -6.22 1.25
N HIS A 28 2.87 -7.54 1.36
CA HIS A 28 2.91 -8.25 2.63
C HIS A 28 4.34 -8.65 2.97
N ILE A 29 4.89 -8.15 4.07
CA ILE A 29 6.24 -8.46 4.54
C ILE A 29 6.14 -9.06 5.95
N ASP A 30 6.49 -10.34 6.08
CA ASP A 30 6.54 -11.07 7.35
C ASP A 30 7.96 -11.49 7.76
N ASN A 31 8.94 -11.26 6.88
CA ASN A 31 10.34 -11.58 7.13
C ASN A 31 11.24 -10.48 6.54
N ALA A 32 11.77 -9.59 7.37
CA ALA A 32 12.59 -8.47 6.93
C ALA A 32 13.90 -8.90 6.25
N PRO A 33 14.68 -9.89 6.76
CA PRO A 33 15.88 -10.36 6.08
C PRO A 33 15.64 -10.85 4.65
N ALA A 34 14.61 -11.64 4.44
CA ALA A 34 14.33 -12.23 3.12
C ALA A 34 13.62 -11.29 2.16
N GLN A 35 12.75 -10.41 2.67
CA GLN A 35 11.80 -9.65 1.88
C GLN A 35 12.04 -8.13 1.90
N GLY A 36 12.75 -7.60 2.88
CA GLY A 36 12.85 -6.16 3.12
C GLY A 36 13.37 -5.38 1.92
N LEU A 37 14.64 -5.58 1.52
CA LEU A 37 15.22 -4.87 0.36
C LEU A 37 14.49 -5.19 -0.95
N LYS A 38 14.13 -6.45 -1.15
CA LYS A 38 13.39 -6.89 -2.33
C LYS A 38 12.03 -6.20 -2.40
N GLY A 39 11.32 -6.14 -1.29
CA GLY A 39 10.04 -5.45 -1.17
C GLY A 39 10.13 -3.96 -1.47
N MET A 40 11.09 -3.26 -0.86
CA MET A 40 11.30 -1.82 -1.11
C MET A 40 11.59 -1.55 -2.59
N ARG A 41 12.43 -2.37 -3.23
CA ARG A 41 12.73 -2.26 -4.65
C ARG A 41 11.50 -2.52 -5.51
N ASN A 42 10.71 -3.55 -5.18
CA ASN A 42 9.49 -3.87 -5.92
C ASN A 42 8.46 -2.73 -5.83
N VAL A 43 8.26 -2.16 -4.64
CA VAL A 43 7.37 -1.00 -4.44
C VAL A 43 7.84 0.20 -5.26
N ARG A 44 9.15 0.49 -5.26
CA ARG A 44 9.70 1.58 -6.08
C ARG A 44 9.43 1.34 -7.57
N ASN A 45 9.77 0.15 -8.08
CA ASN A 45 9.59 -0.19 -9.49
C ASN A 45 8.12 -0.15 -9.89
N HIS A 46 7.21 -0.55 -8.99
CA HIS A 46 5.77 -0.46 -9.19
C HIS A 46 5.35 1.01 -9.42
N LEU A 47 5.74 1.90 -8.51
CA LEU A 47 5.44 3.32 -8.63
C LEU A 47 6.13 4.01 -9.82
N ASP A 48 7.28 3.51 -10.27
CA ASP A 48 7.96 4.04 -11.46
C ASP A 48 7.16 3.78 -12.74
N VAL A 49 6.37 2.70 -12.78
CA VAL A 49 5.50 2.33 -13.91
C VAL A 49 4.08 2.87 -13.71
N ASP A 50 3.51 2.76 -12.51
CA ASP A 50 2.21 3.31 -12.15
C ASP A 50 2.33 4.28 -10.95
N PRO A 51 2.63 5.56 -11.21
CA PRO A 51 2.79 6.58 -10.16
C PRO A 51 1.51 6.86 -9.37
N GLN A 52 0.34 6.44 -9.87
CA GLN A 52 -0.95 6.65 -9.23
C GLN A 52 -1.38 5.47 -8.34
N ALA A 53 -0.67 4.36 -8.37
CA ALA A 53 -1.01 3.20 -7.55
C ALA A 53 -1.06 3.54 -6.05
N LYS A 54 -2.11 3.09 -5.36
CA LYS A 54 -2.26 3.22 -3.91
C LYS A 54 -1.64 2.01 -3.23
N ILE A 55 -0.41 2.17 -2.73
CA ILE A 55 0.37 1.06 -2.18
C ILE A 55 0.35 1.07 -0.64
N PHE A 56 0.03 -0.08 -0.06
CA PHE A 56 0.13 -0.37 1.37
C PHE A 56 1.21 -1.43 1.58
N VAL A 57 2.17 -1.16 2.46
CA VAL A 57 3.14 -2.15 2.92
C VAL A 57 2.75 -2.56 4.34
N VAL A 58 2.22 -3.76 4.49
CA VAL A 58 1.77 -4.28 5.79
C VAL A 58 2.79 -5.27 6.31
N THR A 59 3.29 -5.02 7.52
CA THR A 59 4.32 -5.83 8.17
C THR A 59 3.78 -6.52 9.42
N HIS A 60 4.21 -7.77 9.65
CA HIS A 60 3.99 -8.50 10.89
C HIS A 60 5.14 -9.50 11.13
N ALA A 61 5.13 -10.22 12.24
CA ALA A 61 6.20 -11.14 12.63
C ALA A 61 7.58 -10.46 12.53
N GLU A 62 8.57 -11.09 11.93
CA GLU A 62 9.90 -10.51 11.71
C GLU A 62 9.92 -9.41 10.65
N GLY A 63 8.86 -9.28 9.87
CA GLY A 63 8.72 -8.22 8.87
C GLY A 63 8.69 -6.82 9.46
N VAL A 64 8.26 -6.65 10.72
CA VAL A 64 8.23 -5.33 11.39
C VAL A 64 9.63 -4.76 11.61
N ASP A 65 10.65 -5.61 11.65
CA ASP A 65 12.03 -5.20 11.97
C ASP A 65 12.59 -4.22 10.94
N LEU A 66 12.14 -4.27 9.68
CA LEU A 66 12.55 -3.30 8.67
C LEU A 66 12.13 -1.86 8.98
N LEU A 67 11.12 -1.67 9.84
CA LEU A 67 10.59 -0.36 10.23
C LEU A 67 11.08 0.10 11.61
N MET A 68 12.00 -0.65 12.24
CA MET A 68 12.63 -0.22 13.49
C MET A 68 13.65 0.91 13.23
N GLU A 69 13.81 1.78 14.23
CA GLU A 69 14.86 2.80 14.21
C GLU A 69 16.26 2.17 14.03
N GLY A 70 17.04 2.69 13.10
CA GLY A 70 18.38 2.22 12.80
C GLY A 70 18.46 0.85 12.11
N ALA A 71 17.32 0.28 11.66
CA ALA A 71 17.30 -1.02 11.00
C ALA A 71 18.09 -1.02 9.68
N LYS A 72 18.87 -2.08 9.48
CA LYS A 72 19.72 -2.29 8.29
C LYS A 72 19.52 -3.67 7.72
N ALA A 73 19.61 -3.77 6.41
CA ALA A 73 19.70 -5.06 5.74
C ALA A 73 21.07 -5.71 5.95
N ALA A 74 21.18 -7.00 5.64
CA ALA A 74 22.42 -7.77 5.80
C ALA A 74 23.66 -7.16 5.07
N ASN A 75 23.42 -6.45 3.97
CA ASN A 75 24.48 -5.75 3.23
C ASN A 75 24.79 -4.34 3.76
N GLY A 76 24.23 -3.95 4.93
CA GLY A 76 24.42 -2.64 5.56
C GLY A 76 23.50 -1.51 5.05
N THR A 77 22.65 -1.75 4.07
CA THR A 77 21.70 -0.75 3.57
C THR A 77 20.69 -0.39 4.66
N GLU A 78 20.59 0.89 4.98
CA GLU A 78 19.60 1.41 5.93
C GLU A 78 18.19 1.42 5.33
N TYR A 79 17.20 0.96 6.10
CA TYR A 79 15.81 0.95 5.64
C TYR A 79 15.13 2.32 5.74
N ALA A 80 15.43 3.12 6.75
CA ALA A 80 14.73 4.39 6.98
C ALA A 80 14.77 5.35 5.78
N PRO A 81 15.90 5.59 5.07
CA PRO A 81 15.90 6.43 3.88
C PRO A 81 15.04 5.88 2.73
N LEU A 82 15.00 4.54 2.56
CA LEU A 82 14.17 3.90 1.54
C LEU A 82 12.69 4.06 1.85
N VAL A 83 12.31 3.85 3.11
CA VAL A 83 10.92 4.02 3.59
C VAL A 83 10.49 5.47 3.45
N SER A 84 11.32 6.44 3.87
CA SER A 84 11.03 7.87 3.76
C SER A 84 10.81 8.30 2.31
N ALA A 85 11.67 7.84 1.39
CA ALA A 85 11.52 8.12 -0.04
C ALA A 85 10.22 7.56 -0.62
N LEU A 86 9.82 6.34 -0.24
CA LEU A 86 8.57 5.73 -0.69
C LEU A 86 7.34 6.38 -0.02
N LYS A 87 7.45 6.74 1.26
CA LYS A 87 6.41 7.49 1.98
C LYS A 87 6.10 8.82 1.29
N SER A 88 7.12 9.55 0.82
CA SER A 88 6.95 10.81 0.08
C SER A 88 6.22 10.61 -1.26
N ARG A 89 6.21 9.40 -1.79
CA ARG A 89 5.45 8.99 -2.99
C ARG A 89 4.05 8.44 -2.66
N GLY A 90 3.61 8.55 -1.41
CA GLY A 90 2.26 8.17 -0.98
C GLY A 90 2.12 6.71 -0.51
N VAL A 91 3.20 5.96 -0.35
CA VAL A 91 3.16 4.60 0.23
C VAL A 91 2.77 4.67 1.71
N VAL A 92 1.88 3.79 2.13
CA VAL A 92 1.47 3.65 3.53
C VAL A 92 2.18 2.43 4.13
N PHE A 93 2.97 2.65 5.18
CA PHE A 93 3.63 1.58 5.94
C PHE A 93 2.86 1.32 7.23
N GLU A 94 2.52 0.05 7.48
CA GLU A 94 1.70 -0.35 8.63
C GLU A 94 2.36 -1.51 9.39
N ILE A 95 2.43 -1.35 10.72
CA ILE A 95 3.05 -2.29 11.67
C ILE A 95 1.94 -2.99 12.46
N CYS A 96 2.00 -4.32 12.56
CA CYS A 96 1.06 -5.14 13.32
C CYS A 96 1.25 -4.98 14.83
N GLU A 97 0.24 -4.47 15.55
CA GLU A 97 0.29 -4.31 17.01
C GLU A 97 0.29 -5.65 17.77
N ILE A 98 -0.33 -6.71 17.20
CA ILE A 98 -0.24 -8.06 17.77
C ILE A 98 1.22 -8.54 17.79
N THR A 99 1.98 -8.26 16.73
CA THR A 99 3.41 -8.58 16.69
C THR A 99 4.18 -7.85 17.79
N LEU A 100 3.91 -6.56 17.98
CA LEU A 100 4.55 -5.79 19.05
C LEU A 100 4.29 -6.42 20.42
N LYS A 101 3.03 -6.74 20.69
CA LYS A 101 2.65 -7.38 21.96
C LYS A 101 3.34 -8.73 22.15
N ASN A 102 3.37 -9.58 21.13
CA ASN A 102 3.95 -10.93 21.22
C ASN A 102 5.48 -10.91 21.39
N ARG A 103 6.15 -9.86 20.90
CA ARG A 103 7.61 -9.69 20.94
C ARG A 103 8.06 -8.69 22.00
N ASP A 104 7.14 -8.16 22.83
CA ASP A 104 7.39 -7.10 23.81
C ASP A 104 8.10 -5.87 23.23
N LEU A 105 7.72 -5.48 22.00
CA LEU A 105 8.23 -4.30 21.32
C LEU A 105 7.36 -3.08 21.66
N LYS A 106 8.00 -1.90 21.74
CA LYS A 106 7.33 -0.63 22.02
C LYS A 106 7.23 0.20 20.74
N LYS A 107 6.18 1.01 20.61
CA LYS A 107 5.94 1.86 19.42
C LYS A 107 7.07 2.85 19.17
N GLU A 108 7.70 3.33 20.22
CA GLU A 108 8.81 4.29 20.18
C GLU A 108 10.10 3.73 19.57
N GLN A 109 10.18 2.41 19.35
CA GLN A 109 11.30 1.76 18.68
C GLN A 109 11.22 1.80 17.15
N PHE A 110 10.12 2.35 16.61
CA PHE A 110 9.85 2.36 15.17
C PHE A 110 9.93 3.78 14.59
N ILE A 111 10.29 3.84 13.30
CA ILE A 111 10.39 5.09 12.56
C ILE A 111 9.03 5.79 12.44
N GLN A 112 9.03 7.12 12.39
CA GLN A 112 7.80 7.94 12.37
C GLN A 112 7.01 7.84 11.07
N GLU A 113 7.63 7.37 9.99
CA GLU A 113 7.00 7.16 8.69
C GLU A 113 5.95 6.04 8.70
N ALA A 114 6.05 5.12 9.65
CA ALA A 114 5.12 4.01 9.78
C ALA A 114 3.97 4.33 10.73
N SER A 115 2.82 3.73 10.43
CA SER A 115 1.63 3.71 11.28
C SER A 115 1.41 2.31 11.86
N PHE A 116 0.45 2.18 12.78
CA PHE A 116 0.14 0.91 13.43
C PHE A 116 -1.25 0.43 13.04
N THR A 117 -1.39 -0.88 12.88
CA THR A 117 -2.68 -1.54 12.66
C THR A 117 -2.89 -2.63 13.71
N PRO A 118 -4.09 -2.81 14.24
CA PRO A 118 -4.34 -3.81 15.30
C PRO A 118 -3.89 -5.22 14.94
N SER A 119 -4.08 -5.64 13.69
CA SER A 119 -3.63 -6.94 13.18
C SER A 119 -3.22 -6.81 11.72
N GLY A 120 -1.97 -7.15 11.40
CA GLY A 120 -1.48 -7.15 10.01
C GLY A 120 -2.27 -8.08 9.11
N VAL A 121 -2.56 -9.31 9.56
CA VAL A 121 -3.32 -10.32 8.77
C VAL A 121 -4.74 -9.83 8.48
N VAL A 122 -5.43 -9.31 9.48
CA VAL A 122 -6.78 -8.75 9.31
C VAL A 122 -6.74 -7.54 8.37
N ARG A 123 -5.72 -6.70 8.49
CA ARG A 123 -5.53 -5.53 7.62
C ARG A 123 -5.37 -5.94 6.16
N ILE A 124 -4.54 -6.94 5.88
CA ILE A 124 -4.35 -7.50 4.54
C ILE A 124 -5.68 -8.03 3.99
N ALA A 125 -6.40 -8.83 4.76
CA ALA A 125 -7.71 -9.36 4.34
C ALA A 125 -8.71 -8.24 4.00
N LYS A 126 -8.77 -7.19 4.83
CA LYS A 126 -9.64 -6.02 4.58
C LYS A 126 -9.23 -5.25 3.32
N LEU A 127 -7.93 -5.06 3.08
CA LEU A 127 -7.45 -4.40 1.87
C LEU A 127 -7.82 -5.21 0.61
N GLN A 128 -7.68 -6.53 0.65
CA GLN A 128 -8.09 -7.41 -0.45
C GLN A 128 -9.60 -7.38 -0.68
N ALA A 129 -10.42 -7.40 0.38
CA ALA A 129 -11.87 -7.24 0.27
C ALA A 129 -12.28 -5.89 -0.34
N GLN A 130 -11.42 -4.87 -0.22
CA GLN A 130 -11.58 -3.55 -0.85
C GLN A 130 -10.98 -3.46 -2.26
N GLY A 131 -10.60 -4.61 -2.86
CA GLY A 131 -10.09 -4.68 -4.23
C GLY A 131 -8.58 -4.52 -4.36
N ALA A 132 -7.80 -4.54 -3.27
CA ALA A 132 -6.35 -4.47 -3.38
C ALA A 132 -5.76 -5.78 -3.90
N ALA A 133 -4.89 -5.68 -4.91
CA ALA A 133 -4.04 -6.79 -5.34
C ALA A 133 -3.05 -7.15 -4.23
N TYR A 134 -2.76 -8.44 -4.05
CA TYR A 134 -1.83 -8.93 -3.03
C TYR A 134 -0.48 -9.31 -3.65
N ILE A 135 0.60 -8.76 -3.09
CA ILE A 135 1.96 -9.10 -3.49
C ILE A 135 2.77 -9.49 -2.25
N LYS A 136 3.41 -10.65 -2.33
CA LYS A 136 4.41 -11.11 -1.37
C LYS A 136 5.78 -11.09 -2.04
N PRO A 137 6.70 -10.17 -1.63
CA PRO A 137 8.01 -10.04 -2.25
C PRO A 137 8.92 -11.24 -2.01
#